data_38b50700488c809eeb55096065490aab
#
_entry.id   38b50700488c809eeb55096065490aab
#
_cell.length_a   1.000
_cell.length_b   1.000
_cell.length_c   1.000
_cell.angle_alpha   90.00
_cell.angle_beta   90.00
_cell.angle_gamma   90.00
#
_symmetry.space_group_name_H-M   'P 1'
#
loop_
_entity.id
_entity.type
_entity.pdbx_description
1 polymer ?
#
loop_
_entity_poly.entity_id
_entity_poly.type
_entity_poly.pdbx_seq_one_letter_code
_entity_poly.pdbx_strand_id
1 'polypeptide(L)'
;MVTSKRGDFENPKKSAYSVERYDSSWEREYMVRLEKDITVAKWTKNHGITIQYVTEAGHVRGYRPDFLLELVDGSKELHEIKGAMLNNPDTKRKHEAATNWCKARGMSFKVVTK
;
A
#
# COMPACT_ATOMS: atom_id res chain seq x y z
N MET A 1 16.25 13.28 15.40
CA MET A 1 14.83 13.55 15.48
C MET A 1 14.00 12.41 14.94
N VAL A 2 12.95 12.11 15.61
CA VAL A 2 12.10 10.99 15.20
C VAL A 2 11.33 11.34 13.95
N THR A 3 11.38 10.46 12.97
CA THR A 3 10.72 10.65 11.69
C THR A 3 9.57 9.67 11.47
N SER A 4 9.56 8.57 12.23
CA SER A 4 8.52 7.56 12.12
C SER A 4 7.92 7.29 13.48
N LYS A 5 6.60 7.18 13.53
CA LYS A 5 5.90 6.78 14.73
C LYS A 5 5.00 5.61 14.38
N ARG A 6 5.29 4.47 14.98
CA ARG A 6 4.43 3.29 14.86
C ARG A 6 3.26 3.40 15.81
N GLY A 7 2.14 2.84 15.44
CA GLY A 7 0.99 2.83 16.30
C GLY A 7 -0.16 2.05 15.73
N ASP A 8 -1.28 2.15 16.40
CA ASP A 8 -2.50 1.45 16.05
C ASP A 8 -3.58 2.46 15.68
N PHE A 9 -4.21 2.26 14.54
CA PHE A 9 -5.40 3.01 14.15
C PHE A 9 -6.59 2.18 14.59
N GLU A 10 -7.28 2.63 15.64
CA GLU A 10 -8.33 1.86 16.27
C GLU A 10 -9.69 2.12 15.65
N ASN A 11 -10.44 1.04 15.46
CA ASN A 11 -11.80 1.06 14.99
C ASN A 11 -12.01 1.83 13.67
N PRO A 12 -11.22 1.51 12.63
CA PRO A 12 -11.46 2.13 11.33
C PRO A 12 -12.84 1.73 10.82
N LYS A 13 -13.54 2.68 10.23
CA LYS A 13 -14.90 2.44 9.73
C LYS A 13 -14.92 1.65 8.44
N LYS A 14 -13.86 1.76 7.64
CA LYS A 14 -13.79 1.14 6.31
C LYS A 14 -12.93 -0.11 6.26
N SER A 15 -12.33 -0.52 7.37
CA SER A 15 -11.59 -1.77 7.45
C SER A 15 -12.41 -2.82 8.18
N ALA A 16 -12.25 -4.08 7.77
CA ALA A 16 -12.88 -5.20 8.44
C ALA A 16 -12.21 -5.53 9.78
N TYR A 17 -11.03 -4.97 10.03
CA TYR A 17 -10.27 -5.21 11.25
C TYR A 17 -10.55 -4.12 12.27
N SER A 18 -10.59 -4.50 13.54
CA SER A 18 -10.79 -3.53 14.63
C SER A 18 -9.57 -2.65 14.86
N VAL A 19 -8.40 -3.08 14.38
CA VAL A 19 -7.15 -2.32 14.49
C VAL A 19 -6.37 -2.49 13.20
N GLU A 20 -5.87 -1.36 12.67
CA GLU A 20 -4.91 -1.36 11.57
C GLU A 20 -3.62 -0.73 12.08
N ARG A 21 -2.49 -1.40 11.86
CA ARG A 21 -1.21 -0.89 12.34
C ARG A 21 -0.56 -0.01 11.28
N TYR A 22 0.03 1.09 11.72
CA TYR A 22 0.83 1.94 10.84
C TYR A 22 2.28 1.97 11.32
N ASP A 23 3.19 2.06 10.34
CA ASP A 23 4.63 2.05 10.63
C ASP A 23 5.24 3.43 10.59
N SER A 24 4.46 4.44 10.22
CA SER A 24 4.94 5.82 10.17
C SER A 24 3.76 6.78 10.34
N SER A 25 4.07 8.03 10.69
CA SER A 25 3.04 9.06 10.78
C SER A 25 2.41 9.35 9.42
N TRP A 26 3.20 9.21 8.33
CA TRP A 26 2.66 9.39 6.98
C TRP A 26 1.60 8.33 6.66
N GLU A 27 1.84 7.08 7.05
CA GLU A 27 0.83 6.03 6.88
C GLU A 27 -0.43 6.34 7.67
N ARG A 28 -0.29 6.84 8.89
CA ARG A 28 -1.45 7.21 9.71
C ARG A 28 -2.25 8.34 9.04
N GLU A 29 -1.58 9.35 8.53
CA GLU A 29 -2.24 10.44 7.80
C GLU A 29 -2.98 9.89 6.59
N TYR A 30 -2.39 8.93 5.91
CA TYR A 30 -3.03 8.33 4.75
C TYR A 30 -4.27 7.52 5.13
N MET A 31 -4.23 6.79 6.25
CA MET A 31 -5.39 6.10 6.77
C MET A 31 -6.54 7.06 7.05
N VAL A 32 -6.25 8.22 7.62
CA VAL A 32 -7.25 9.26 7.86
C VAL A 32 -7.87 9.73 6.54
N ARG A 33 -7.04 9.92 5.51
CA ARG A 33 -7.55 10.29 4.18
C ARG A 33 -8.48 9.23 3.61
N LEU A 34 -8.10 7.96 3.73
CA LEU A 34 -8.90 6.85 3.21
C LEU A 34 -10.27 6.79 3.90
N GLU A 35 -10.30 7.04 5.22
CA GLU A 35 -11.56 7.06 5.97
C GLU A 35 -12.49 8.16 5.50
N LYS A 36 -11.95 9.27 5.01
CA LYS A 36 -12.71 10.43 4.57
C LYS A 36 -13.02 10.44 3.07
N ASP A 37 -12.33 9.62 2.31
CA ASP A 37 -12.46 9.61 0.84
C ASP A 37 -13.75 8.91 0.43
N ILE A 38 -14.68 9.66 -0.16
CA ILE A 38 -15.99 9.13 -0.54
C ILE A 38 -15.90 8.08 -1.66
N THR A 39 -14.79 8.00 -2.39
CA THR A 39 -14.61 7.00 -3.43
C THR A 39 -14.08 5.67 -2.89
N VAL A 40 -13.62 5.65 -1.65
CA VAL A 40 -13.07 4.45 -1.02
C VAL A 40 -14.16 3.76 -0.20
N ALA A 41 -14.50 2.54 -0.57
CA ALA A 41 -15.46 1.75 0.17
C ALA A 41 -14.79 0.99 1.32
N LYS A 42 -13.61 0.40 1.06
CA LYS A 42 -12.87 -0.38 2.05
C LYS A 42 -11.37 -0.23 1.84
N TRP A 43 -10.62 -0.39 2.91
CA TRP A 43 -9.15 -0.41 2.85
C TRP A 43 -8.60 -1.29 3.96
N THR A 44 -7.40 -1.82 3.75
CA THR A 44 -6.68 -2.55 4.81
C THR A 44 -5.20 -2.64 4.49
N LYS A 45 -4.37 -2.71 5.53
CA LYS A 45 -2.99 -3.14 5.42
C LYS A 45 -2.85 -4.66 5.57
N ASN A 46 -3.86 -5.31 6.10
CA ASN A 46 -3.87 -6.76 6.34
C ASN A 46 -4.40 -7.52 5.13
N HIS A 47 -3.86 -7.25 3.95
CA HIS A 47 -4.36 -7.83 2.71
C HIS A 47 -3.75 -9.19 2.37
N GLY A 48 -2.63 -9.55 3.00
CA GLY A 48 -2.01 -10.86 2.75
C GLY A 48 -1.35 -11.03 1.38
N ILE A 49 -1.22 -9.96 0.61
CA ILE A 49 -0.68 -10.03 -0.76
C ILE A 49 0.83 -9.85 -0.70
N THR A 50 1.57 -10.81 -1.27
CA THR A 50 3.01 -10.72 -1.45
C THR A 50 3.30 -10.95 -2.93
N ILE A 51 4.01 -10.01 -3.54
CA ILE A 51 4.31 -10.04 -4.97
C ILE A 51 5.78 -10.34 -5.14
N GLN A 52 6.10 -11.40 -5.89
CA GLN A 52 7.50 -11.75 -6.14
C GLN A 52 8.07 -10.85 -7.21
N TYR A 53 9.32 -10.45 -7.01
CA TYR A 53 10.09 -9.71 -8.00
C TYR A 53 11.53 -10.18 -7.96
N VAL A 54 12.29 -9.85 -9.01
CA VAL A 54 13.70 -10.22 -9.09
C VAL A 54 14.52 -8.94 -8.92
N THR A 55 15.48 -8.97 -7.99
CA THR A 55 16.37 -7.84 -7.75
C THR A 55 17.37 -7.68 -8.90
N GLU A 56 18.05 -6.54 -8.95
CA GLU A 56 19.09 -6.31 -9.94
C GLU A 56 20.18 -7.37 -9.86
N ALA A 57 20.46 -7.87 -8.66
CA ALA A 57 21.46 -8.93 -8.45
C ALA A 57 20.94 -10.32 -8.81
N GLY A 58 19.69 -10.46 -9.24
CA GLY A 58 19.12 -11.74 -9.67
C GLY A 58 18.47 -12.56 -8.57
N HIS A 59 18.25 -11.96 -7.41
CA HIS A 59 17.59 -12.66 -6.28
C HIS A 59 16.08 -12.47 -6.33
N VAL A 60 15.35 -13.53 -6.02
CA VAL A 60 13.89 -13.46 -5.88
C VAL A 60 13.55 -12.96 -4.49
N ARG A 61 12.70 -11.95 -4.39
CA ARG A 61 12.25 -11.36 -3.14
C ARG A 61 10.74 -11.19 -3.15
N GLY A 62 10.15 -11.11 -1.96
CA GLY A 62 8.74 -10.79 -1.80
C GLY A 62 8.55 -9.30 -1.53
N TYR A 63 7.57 -8.72 -2.19
CA TYR A 63 7.19 -7.32 -2.00
C TYR A 63 5.75 -7.27 -1.53
N ARG A 64 5.52 -6.56 -0.42
CA ARG A 64 4.20 -6.38 0.15
C ARG A 64 3.82 -4.91 0.06
N PRO A 65 2.91 -4.52 -0.85
CA PRO A 65 2.41 -3.15 -0.90
C PRO A 65 1.72 -2.75 0.41
N ASP A 66 1.65 -1.45 0.69
CA ASP A 66 1.16 -0.98 1.98
C ASP A 66 -0.34 -1.17 2.16
N PHE A 67 -1.14 -0.81 1.17
CA PHE A 67 -2.60 -0.80 1.32
C PHE A 67 -3.30 -1.47 0.16
N LEU A 68 -4.36 -2.22 0.47
CA LEU A 68 -5.33 -2.67 -0.51
C LEU A 68 -6.60 -1.84 -0.32
N LEU A 69 -7.09 -1.26 -1.41
CA LEU A 69 -8.32 -0.49 -1.42
C LEU A 69 -9.37 -1.17 -2.30
N GLU A 70 -10.61 -1.07 -1.88
CA GLU A 70 -11.75 -1.35 -2.73
C GLU A 70 -12.52 -0.04 -2.89
N LEU A 71 -12.72 0.39 -4.13
CA LEU A 71 -13.43 1.63 -4.41
C LEU A 71 -14.93 1.37 -4.50
N VAL A 72 -15.71 2.45 -4.42
CA VAL A 72 -17.19 2.33 -4.42
C VAL A 72 -17.75 1.76 -5.71
N ASP A 73 -16.98 1.82 -6.81
CA ASP A 73 -17.38 1.20 -8.07
C ASP A 73 -17.01 -0.29 -8.17
N GLY A 74 -16.45 -0.86 -7.10
CA GLY A 74 -16.05 -2.26 -7.04
C GLY A 74 -14.64 -2.54 -7.50
N SER A 75 -13.93 -1.57 -8.07
CA SER A 75 -12.53 -1.76 -8.48
C SER A 75 -11.62 -1.82 -7.27
N LYS A 76 -10.44 -2.44 -7.45
CA LYS A 76 -9.45 -2.57 -6.38
C LYS A 76 -8.13 -1.97 -6.79
N GLU A 77 -7.42 -1.42 -5.81
CA GLU A 77 -6.11 -0.81 -6.02
C GLU A 77 -5.17 -1.21 -4.90
N LEU A 78 -3.89 -1.41 -5.25
CA LEU A 78 -2.82 -1.55 -4.28
C LEU A 78 -2.04 -0.24 -4.25
N HIS A 79 -1.83 0.30 -3.06
CA HIS A 79 -1.12 1.57 -2.88
C HIS A 79 0.15 1.36 -2.09
N GLU A 80 1.22 2.00 -2.55
CA GLU A 80 2.50 2.09 -1.87
C GLU A 80 2.71 3.53 -1.43
N ILE A 81 3.00 3.73 -0.14
CA ILE A 81 3.18 5.07 0.43
C ILE A 81 4.67 5.37 0.50
N LYS A 82 5.09 6.46 -0.13
CA LYS A 82 6.49 6.87 -0.17
C LYS A 82 6.65 8.28 0.36
N GLY A 83 7.52 8.47 1.34
CA GLY A 83 7.84 9.80 1.84
C GLY A 83 8.70 10.59 0.86
N ALA A 84 9.57 9.89 0.12
CA ALA A 84 10.41 10.46 -0.92
C ALA A 84 10.59 9.44 -2.04
N MET A 85 10.75 9.94 -3.26
CA MET A 85 11.05 9.07 -4.40
C MET A 85 12.49 8.62 -4.31
N LEU A 86 12.70 7.31 -4.33
CA LEU A 86 14.01 6.71 -4.37
C LEU A 86 14.27 6.18 -5.78
N ASN A 87 15.35 6.66 -6.38
CA ASN A 87 15.74 6.22 -7.71
C ASN A 87 16.63 4.99 -7.59
N ASN A 88 16.04 3.91 -7.17
CA ASN A 88 16.70 2.66 -6.85
C ASN A 88 16.24 1.59 -7.85
N PRO A 89 17.17 0.84 -8.49
CA PRO A 89 16.78 -0.20 -9.46
C PRO A 89 15.83 -1.24 -8.89
N ASP A 90 16.03 -1.64 -7.65
CA ASP A 90 15.15 -2.63 -7.03
C ASP A 90 13.76 -2.08 -6.75
N THR A 91 13.64 -0.81 -6.38
CA THR A 91 12.35 -0.14 -6.22
C THR A 91 11.57 -0.15 -7.53
N LYS A 92 12.27 0.15 -8.63
CA LYS A 92 11.66 0.14 -9.95
C LYS A 92 11.15 -1.25 -10.31
N ARG A 93 11.94 -2.28 -10.03
CA ARG A 93 11.56 -3.67 -10.27
C ARG A 93 10.36 -4.11 -9.43
N LYS A 94 10.30 -3.69 -8.17
CA LYS A 94 9.14 -3.92 -7.32
C LYS A 94 7.87 -3.32 -7.93
N HIS A 95 7.96 -2.07 -8.37
CA HIS A 95 6.80 -1.35 -8.90
C HIS A 95 6.35 -1.95 -10.24
N GLU A 96 7.26 -2.37 -11.08
CA GLU A 96 6.91 -3.07 -12.31
C GLU A 96 6.22 -4.39 -12.04
N ALA A 97 6.75 -5.18 -11.10
CA ALA A 97 6.15 -6.45 -10.70
C ALA A 97 4.75 -6.23 -10.13
N ALA A 98 4.57 -5.22 -9.30
CA ALA A 98 3.28 -4.90 -8.70
C ALA A 98 2.28 -4.45 -9.77
N THR A 99 2.72 -3.62 -10.70
CA THR A 99 1.88 -3.16 -11.81
C THR A 99 1.39 -4.35 -12.64
N ASN A 100 2.30 -5.26 -12.99
CA ASN A 100 1.95 -6.44 -13.79
C ASN A 100 1.04 -7.39 -13.01
N TRP A 101 1.31 -7.58 -11.73
CA TRP A 101 0.49 -8.43 -10.87
C TRP A 101 -0.95 -7.90 -10.79
N CYS A 102 -1.10 -6.60 -10.60
CA CYS A 102 -2.40 -5.96 -10.55
C CYS A 102 -3.11 -6.03 -11.89
N LYS A 103 -2.39 -5.72 -12.97
CA LYS A 103 -2.96 -5.74 -14.33
C LYS A 103 -3.53 -7.10 -14.68
N ALA A 104 -2.83 -8.17 -14.33
CA ALA A 104 -3.28 -9.53 -14.56
C ALA A 104 -4.58 -9.87 -13.81
N ARG A 105 -4.92 -9.10 -12.78
CA ARG A 105 -6.10 -9.33 -11.94
C ARG A 105 -7.15 -8.24 -12.05
N GLY A 106 -7.01 -7.35 -13.04
CA GLY A 106 -7.97 -6.27 -13.23
C GLY A 106 -7.89 -5.19 -12.15
N MET A 107 -6.73 -5.06 -11.53
CA MET A 107 -6.48 -4.08 -10.47
C MET A 107 -5.48 -3.02 -10.92
N SER A 108 -5.34 -1.96 -10.15
CA SER A 108 -4.34 -0.92 -10.39
C SER A 108 -3.35 -0.84 -9.25
N PHE A 109 -2.11 -0.50 -9.56
CA PHE A 109 -1.07 -0.23 -8.57
C PHE A 109 -0.71 1.25 -8.63
N LYS A 110 -0.64 1.91 -7.46
CA LYS A 110 -0.29 3.32 -7.38
C LYS A 110 0.76 3.58 -6.30
N VAL A 111 1.71 4.46 -6.61
CA VAL A 111 2.66 4.97 -5.64
C VAL A 111 2.15 6.34 -5.21
N VAL A 112 1.92 6.50 -3.92
CA VAL A 112 1.41 7.75 -3.34
C VAL A 112 2.57 8.44 -2.64
N THR A 113 2.90 9.64 -3.08
CA THR A 113 3.96 10.45 -2.48
C THR A 113 3.35 11.56 -1.63
N LYS A 114 4.12 11.98 -0.65
CA LYS A 114 3.69 13.04 0.25
C LYS A 114 3.74 14.41 -0.41
#